data_5c2dd5979a8a5eb1ad73388cbd93dec9
#
_entry.id   5c2dd5979a8a5eb1ad73388cbd93dec9
#
_cell.length_a   1.000
_cell.length_b   1.000
_cell.length_c   1.000
_cell.angle_alpha   90.00
_cell.angle_beta   90.00
_cell.angle_gamma   90.00
#
_symmetry.space_group_name_H-M   'P 1'
#
loop_
_entity.id
_entity.type
_entity.pdbx_description
1 polymer ?
#
loop_
_entity_poly.entity_id
_entity_poly.type
_entity_poly.pdbx_seq_one_letter_code
_entity_poly.pdbx_strand_id
1 'polypeptide(L)'
;SLDKAEVVKAVKTDKKVINFLVNCGNQNLQYLLVPARLEMALNTLDTDRDGEINMPEWESAIETALANKLEARAADREKKAAAARKEIEEFTAEFLNAARQCFQMIDKDNSGTLTKTEIVKAVAEDKDVVKFLRTCGEDNLQFLLQPARLEKALQVLDTSKDGEVDIDEWEEAVHRGLAKRLEQLAEERERRDRAARAD
;
A
#
# COMPACT_ATOMS: atom_id res chain seq x y z
N SER A 1 -47.02 7.82 -0.24
CA SER A 1 -46.61 7.69 1.18
C SER A 1 -46.76 6.25 1.62
N LEU A 2 -45.99 5.87 2.61
CA LEU A 2 -46.04 4.59 3.28
C LEU A 2 -46.40 4.86 4.73
N ASP A 3 -47.44 4.21 5.23
CA ASP A 3 -47.72 4.25 6.67
C ASP A 3 -46.71 3.38 7.46
N LYS A 4 -46.61 3.66 8.77
CA LYS A 4 -45.67 2.92 9.64
C LYS A 4 -45.95 1.42 9.67
N ALA A 5 -47.21 0.99 9.49
CA ALA A 5 -47.58 -0.43 9.47
C ALA A 5 -47.12 -1.13 8.19
N GLU A 6 -47.18 -0.44 7.05
CA GLU A 6 -46.67 -0.93 5.74
C GLU A 6 -45.15 -1.12 5.78
N VAL A 7 -44.42 -0.13 6.33
CA VAL A 7 -42.96 -0.24 6.51
C VAL A 7 -42.63 -1.42 7.42
N VAL A 8 -43.28 -1.55 8.56
CA VAL A 8 -43.10 -2.68 9.50
C VAL A 8 -43.38 -4.04 8.84
N LYS A 9 -44.41 -4.12 8.00
CA LYS A 9 -44.70 -5.33 7.23
C LYS A 9 -43.61 -5.65 6.23
N ALA A 10 -43.18 -4.66 5.46
CA ALA A 10 -42.13 -4.84 4.45
C ALA A 10 -40.79 -5.31 5.06
N VAL A 11 -40.34 -4.68 6.15
CA VAL A 11 -39.10 -5.08 6.84
C VAL A 11 -39.13 -6.44 7.50
N LYS A 12 -40.33 -7.00 7.72
CA LYS A 12 -40.47 -8.35 8.27
C LYS A 12 -40.61 -9.45 7.22
N THR A 13 -41.16 -9.13 6.04
CA THR A 13 -41.60 -10.14 5.07
C THR A 13 -40.90 -10.08 3.73
N ASP A 14 -40.41 -8.90 3.31
CA ASP A 14 -39.78 -8.72 1.99
C ASP A 14 -38.27 -8.90 2.08
N LYS A 15 -37.78 -10.01 1.51
CA LYS A 15 -36.35 -10.32 1.47
C LYS A 15 -35.51 -9.28 0.72
N LYS A 16 -36.07 -8.60 -0.29
CA LYS A 16 -35.33 -7.58 -1.06
C LYS A 16 -35.16 -6.32 -0.22
N VAL A 17 -36.21 -5.91 0.51
CA VAL A 17 -36.16 -4.79 1.45
C VAL A 17 -35.18 -5.08 2.56
N ILE A 18 -35.24 -6.26 3.17
CA ILE A 18 -34.32 -6.67 4.22
C ILE A 18 -32.87 -6.63 3.74
N ASN A 19 -32.60 -7.24 2.58
CA ASN A 19 -31.24 -7.27 2.02
C ASN A 19 -30.70 -5.85 1.67
N PHE A 20 -31.58 -4.99 1.15
CA PHE A 20 -31.23 -3.59 0.92
C PHE A 20 -30.86 -2.88 2.23
N LEU A 21 -31.69 -2.96 3.25
CA LEU A 21 -31.47 -2.31 4.54
C LEU A 21 -30.21 -2.81 5.25
N VAL A 22 -29.92 -4.11 5.20
CA VAL A 22 -28.68 -4.68 5.75
C VAL A 22 -27.42 -4.07 5.07
N ASN A 23 -27.49 -3.85 3.77
CA ASN A 23 -26.34 -3.44 2.96
C ASN A 23 -26.29 -1.94 2.65
N CYS A 24 -27.29 -1.14 3.03
CA CYS A 24 -27.38 0.27 2.67
C CYS A 24 -26.29 1.15 3.33
N GLY A 25 -25.73 0.70 4.48
CA GLY A 25 -24.68 1.43 5.19
C GLY A 25 -25.18 2.63 6.02
N ASN A 26 -26.50 2.80 6.16
CA ASN A 26 -27.12 3.81 7.03
C ASN A 26 -27.68 3.16 8.29
N GLN A 27 -27.20 3.60 9.44
CA GLN A 27 -27.56 3.03 10.73
C GLN A 27 -29.05 3.24 11.04
N ASN A 28 -29.62 4.39 10.69
CA ASN A 28 -31.05 4.67 10.90
C ASN A 28 -31.94 3.75 10.08
N LEU A 29 -31.58 3.53 8.81
CA LEU A 29 -32.31 2.57 7.95
C LEU A 29 -32.13 1.12 8.45
N GLN A 30 -30.96 0.75 8.96
CA GLN A 30 -30.73 -0.56 9.54
C GLN A 30 -31.51 -0.78 10.85
N TYR A 31 -31.80 0.28 11.61
CA TYR A 31 -32.64 0.21 12.81
C TYR A 31 -34.08 -0.17 12.51
N LEU A 32 -34.56 0.01 11.27
CA LEU A 32 -35.86 -0.53 10.85
C LEU A 32 -35.95 -2.05 10.97
N LEU A 33 -34.83 -2.76 10.95
CA LEU A 33 -34.74 -4.22 11.14
C LEU A 33 -34.68 -4.64 12.62
N VAL A 34 -34.49 -3.69 13.53
CA VAL A 34 -34.32 -3.96 14.97
C VAL A 34 -35.61 -3.57 15.70
N PRO A 35 -36.38 -4.53 16.21
CA PRO A 35 -37.70 -4.23 16.82
C PRO A 35 -37.64 -3.16 17.91
N ALA A 36 -36.62 -3.20 18.78
CA ALA A 36 -36.46 -2.23 19.87
C ALA A 36 -36.08 -0.79 19.39
N ARG A 37 -35.67 -0.61 18.14
CA ARG A 37 -35.25 0.68 17.57
C ARG A 37 -36.13 1.13 16.41
N LEU A 38 -37.05 0.30 15.97
CA LEU A 38 -37.91 0.52 14.81
C LEU A 38 -38.70 1.84 14.93
N GLU A 39 -39.32 2.11 16.05
CA GLU A 39 -40.10 3.34 16.26
C GLU A 39 -39.21 4.60 16.22
N MET A 40 -38.01 4.53 16.80
CA MET A 40 -37.06 5.62 16.73
C MET A 40 -36.59 5.86 15.27
N ALA A 41 -36.33 4.80 14.51
CA ALA A 41 -35.94 4.90 13.11
C ALA A 41 -37.06 5.51 12.26
N LEU A 42 -38.30 5.07 12.43
CA LEU A 42 -39.48 5.64 11.73
C LEU A 42 -39.65 7.13 12.05
N ASN A 43 -39.51 7.53 13.31
CA ASN A 43 -39.60 8.95 13.70
C ASN A 43 -38.44 9.81 13.21
N THR A 44 -37.29 9.19 12.89
CA THR A 44 -36.16 9.89 12.30
C THR A 44 -36.33 10.07 10.79
N LEU A 45 -37.02 9.16 10.14
CA LEU A 45 -37.36 9.25 8.70
C LEU A 45 -38.51 10.21 8.44
N ASP A 46 -39.53 10.20 9.29
CA ASP A 46 -40.70 11.09 9.28
C ASP A 46 -40.27 12.48 9.76
N THR A 47 -39.77 13.29 8.84
CA THR A 47 -39.16 14.60 9.14
C THR A 47 -40.18 15.69 9.37
N ASP A 48 -41.33 15.63 8.71
CA ASP A 48 -42.43 16.58 8.86
C ASP A 48 -43.42 16.16 9.96
N ARG A 49 -43.27 14.93 10.49
CA ARG A 49 -44.08 14.37 11.60
C ARG A 49 -45.56 14.23 11.28
N ASP A 50 -45.88 13.96 10.04
CA ASP A 50 -47.25 13.71 9.60
C ASP A 50 -47.73 12.27 9.93
N GLY A 51 -46.81 11.41 10.34
CA GLY A 51 -47.05 10.01 10.70
C GLY A 51 -46.87 9.02 9.56
N GLU A 52 -46.52 9.50 8.39
CA GLU A 52 -46.25 8.73 7.19
C GLU A 52 -44.78 8.94 6.75
N ILE A 53 -44.29 8.09 5.87
CA ILE A 53 -42.98 8.29 5.25
C ILE A 53 -43.24 8.52 3.75
N ASN A 54 -43.04 9.73 3.33
CA ASN A 54 -43.23 10.12 1.94
C ASN A 54 -41.96 9.84 1.11
N MET A 55 -42.06 9.94 -0.20
CA MET A 55 -40.99 9.63 -1.13
C MET A 55 -39.74 10.55 -0.94
N PRO A 56 -39.90 11.88 -0.80
CA PRO A 56 -38.78 12.78 -0.51
C PRO A 56 -38.01 12.43 0.75
N GLU A 57 -38.67 12.04 1.84
CA GLU A 57 -38.03 11.64 3.10
C GLU A 57 -37.25 10.35 2.92
N TRP A 58 -37.83 9.39 2.20
CA TRP A 58 -37.15 8.14 1.87
C TRP A 58 -35.92 8.38 1.00
N GLU A 59 -36.04 9.19 -0.06
CA GLU A 59 -34.93 9.56 -0.94
C GLU A 59 -33.82 10.26 -0.18
N SER A 60 -34.13 11.24 0.65
CA SER A 60 -33.16 11.94 1.51
C SER A 60 -32.40 10.98 2.43
N ALA A 61 -33.08 10.01 3.02
CA ALA A 61 -32.43 9.00 3.84
C ALA A 61 -31.48 8.09 3.04
N ILE A 62 -31.86 7.73 1.81
CA ILE A 62 -31.01 6.94 0.92
C ILE A 62 -29.79 7.75 0.46
N GLU A 63 -29.97 9.01 0.09
CA GLU A 63 -28.87 9.90 -0.32
C GLU A 63 -27.84 10.06 0.81
N THR A 64 -28.32 10.28 2.04
CA THR A 64 -27.47 10.35 3.23
C THR A 64 -26.74 9.01 3.45
N ALA A 65 -27.42 7.89 3.28
CA ALA A 65 -26.83 6.56 3.37
C ALA A 65 -25.70 6.36 2.35
N LEU A 66 -25.94 6.77 1.11
CA LEU A 66 -24.98 6.66 0.02
C LEU A 66 -23.76 7.54 0.27
N ALA A 67 -23.98 8.80 0.69
CA ALA A 67 -22.91 9.74 1.02
C ALA A 67 -22.00 9.15 2.14
N ASN A 68 -22.57 8.71 3.25
CA ASN A 68 -21.82 8.09 4.35
C ASN A 68 -21.04 6.86 3.90
N LYS A 69 -21.61 6.04 3.03
CA LYS A 69 -20.92 4.85 2.48
C LYS A 69 -19.77 5.20 1.56
N LEU A 70 -19.93 6.25 0.76
CA LEU A 70 -18.85 6.76 -0.11
C LEU A 70 -17.71 7.38 0.72
N GLU A 71 -18.04 8.18 1.74
CA GLU A 71 -17.06 8.73 2.68
C GLU A 71 -16.28 7.64 3.41
N ALA A 72 -16.98 6.64 3.97
CA ALA A 72 -16.33 5.52 4.65
C ALA A 72 -15.37 4.75 3.73
N ARG A 73 -15.76 4.55 2.45
CA ARG A 73 -14.89 3.92 1.45
C ARG A 73 -13.70 4.79 1.07
N ALA A 74 -13.90 6.10 0.98
CA ALA A 74 -12.81 7.04 0.69
C ALA A 74 -11.80 7.05 1.84
N ALA A 75 -12.26 7.14 3.08
CA ALA A 75 -11.42 7.09 4.28
C ALA A 75 -10.63 5.76 4.38
N ASP A 76 -11.26 4.61 4.09
CA ASP A 76 -10.56 3.32 4.09
C ASP A 76 -9.46 3.26 3.00
N ARG A 77 -9.76 3.79 1.79
CA ARG A 77 -8.77 3.89 0.71
C ARG A 77 -7.59 4.78 1.09
N GLU A 78 -7.87 5.93 1.68
CA GLU A 78 -6.83 6.86 2.12
C GLU A 78 -5.96 6.25 3.21
N LYS A 79 -6.56 5.58 4.20
CA LYS A 79 -5.83 4.86 5.25
C LYS A 79 -4.91 3.78 4.67
N LYS A 80 -5.40 3.01 3.70
CA LYS A 80 -4.59 1.98 3.02
C LYS A 80 -3.45 2.60 2.20
N ALA A 81 -3.72 3.71 1.52
CA ALA A 81 -2.70 4.43 0.76
C ALA A 81 -1.63 5.03 1.67
N ALA A 82 -2.01 5.62 2.80
CA ALA A 82 -1.07 6.15 3.79
C ALA A 82 -0.19 5.05 4.39
N ALA A 83 -0.77 3.90 4.75
CA ALA A 83 -0.01 2.75 5.25
C ALA A 83 1.00 2.23 4.20
N ALA A 84 0.57 2.16 2.93
CA ALA A 84 1.46 1.75 1.84
C ALA A 84 2.62 2.73 1.60
N ARG A 85 2.36 4.04 1.69
CA ARG A 85 3.43 5.06 1.58
C ARG A 85 4.44 4.91 2.71
N LYS A 86 3.97 4.77 3.94
CA LYS A 86 4.85 4.59 5.11
C LYS A 86 5.74 3.35 4.97
N GLU A 87 5.19 2.23 4.52
CA GLU A 87 5.96 1.00 4.29
C GLU A 87 7.04 1.20 3.21
N ILE A 88 6.73 1.94 2.13
CA ILE A 88 7.71 2.29 1.09
C ILE A 88 8.81 3.20 1.64
N GLU A 89 8.46 4.20 2.44
CA GLU A 89 9.42 5.11 3.07
C GLU A 89 10.36 4.36 4.02
N GLU A 90 9.82 3.49 4.88
CA GLU A 90 10.61 2.65 5.80
C GLU A 90 11.54 1.72 5.03
N PHE A 91 11.02 1.00 4.03
CA PHE A 91 11.84 0.14 3.18
C PHE A 91 12.95 0.90 2.46
N THR A 92 12.63 2.09 1.91
CA THR A 92 13.61 2.93 1.22
C THR A 92 14.73 3.36 2.17
N ALA A 93 14.37 3.83 3.36
CA ALA A 93 15.36 4.25 4.37
C ALA A 93 16.27 3.09 4.81
N GLU A 94 15.70 1.93 5.08
CA GLU A 94 16.46 0.73 5.44
C GLU A 94 17.40 0.29 4.31
N PHE A 95 16.92 0.30 3.07
CA PHE A 95 17.69 -0.09 1.90
C PHE A 95 18.89 0.83 1.67
N LEU A 96 18.68 2.15 1.71
CA LEU A 96 19.75 3.15 1.53
C LEU A 96 20.77 3.09 2.68
N ASN A 97 20.29 2.86 3.91
CA ASN A 97 21.20 2.68 5.05
C ASN A 97 22.07 1.41 4.88
N ALA A 98 21.48 0.29 4.47
CA ALA A 98 22.21 -0.94 4.19
C ALA A 98 23.24 -0.76 3.05
N ALA A 99 22.90 0.04 2.03
CA ALA A 99 23.80 0.36 0.93
C ALA A 99 25.03 1.16 1.39
N ARG A 100 24.82 2.18 2.24
CA ARG A 100 25.91 2.97 2.83
C ARG A 100 26.81 2.12 3.75
N GLN A 101 26.20 1.29 4.57
CA GLN A 101 26.95 0.34 5.41
C GLN A 101 27.78 -0.62 4.53
N CYS A 102 27.21 -1.13 3.44
CA CYS A 102 27.92 -2.00 2.51
C CYS A 102 29.13 -1.28 1.89
N PHE A 103 28.97 -0.02 1.46
CA PHE A 103 30.09 0.80 0.96
C PHE A 103 31.22 0.90 2.02
N GLN A 104 30.88 1.29 3.27
CA GLN A 104 31.84 1.41 4.37
C GLN A 104 32.52 0.09 4.73
N MET A 105 31.84 -1.03 4.56
CA MET A 105 32.42 -2.36 4.79
C MET A 105 33.42 -2.74 3.71
N ILE A 106 33.26 -2.24 2.49
CA ILE A 106 34.19 -2.44 1.36
C ILE A 106 35.36 -1.46 1.46
N ASP A 107 35.07 -0.18 1.69
CA ASP A 107 36.07 0.91 1.86
C ASP A 107 36.78 0.74 3.23
N LYS A 108 37.84 -0.05 3.24
CA LYS A 108 38.58 -0.39 4.47
C LYS A 108 39.54 0.69 4.92
N ASP A 109 40.04 1.49 4.01
CA ASP A 109 40.99 2.55 4.32
C ASP A 109 40.34 3.91 4.51
N ASN A 110 38.99 3.97 4.36
CA ASN A 110 38.15 5.18 4.44
C ASN A 110 38.63 6.27 3.46
N SER A 111 39.02 5.88 2.25
CA SER A 111 39.40 6.79 1.18
C SER A 111 38.18 7.53 0.59
N GLY A 112 36.97 6.99 0.77
CA GLY A 112 35.74 7.46 0.16
C GLY A 112 35.52 6.92 -1.25
N THR A 113 36.40 6.04 -1.73
CA THR A 113 36.34 5.37 -3.03
C THR A 113 36.51 3.85 -2.87
N LEU A 114 35.96 3.07 -3.77
CA LEU A 114 36.11 1.61 -3.80
C LEU A 114 37.06 1.21 -4.92
N THR A 115 38.18 0.65 -4.55
CA THR A 115 39.11 0.05 -5.49
C THR A 115 38.69 -1.38 -5.84
N LYS A 116 39.11 -1.85 -7.02
CA LYS A 116 38.90 -3.25 -7.42
C LYS A 116 39.40 -4.25 -6.38
N THR A 117 40.54 -3.94 -5.73
CA THR A 117 41.15 -4.81 -4.73
C THR A 117 40.28 -4.93 -3.48
N GLU A 118 39.72 -3.83 -3.00
CA GLU A 118 38.82 -3.81 -1.84
C GLU A 118 37.54 -4.57 -2.11
N ILE A 119 36.92 -4.37 -3.27
CA ILE A 119 35.71 -5.09 -3.68
C ILE A 119 35.97 -6.60 -3.72
N VAL A 120 37.05 -7.05 -4.37
CA VAL A 120 37.39 -8.49 -4.44
C VAL A 120 37.59 -9.06 -3.06
N LYS A 121 38.29 -8.36 -2.18
CA LYS A 121 38.55 -8.79 -0.82
C LYS A 121 37.26 -8.85 0.01
N ALA A 122 36.44 -7.81 -0.04
CA ALA A 122 35.18 -7.74 0.69
C ALA A 122 34.20 -8.85 0.24
N VAL A 123 34.09 -9.08 -1.07
CA VAL A 123 33.26 -10.17 -1.62
C VAL A 123 33.74 -11.56 -1.17
N ALA A 124 35.05 -11.74 -0.98
CA ALA A 124 35.60 -13.02 -0.50
C ALA A 124 35.42 -13.25 1.00
N GLU A 125 35.48 -12.19 1.80
CA GLU A 125 35.59 -12.28 3.26
C GLU A 125 34.31 -11.90 3.99
N ASP A 126 33.45 -11.04 3.41
CA ASP A 126 32.30 -10.44 4.10
C ASP A 126 30.96 -10.95 3.57
N LYS A 127 30.25 -11.68 4.43
CA LYS A 127 28.95 -12.28 4.09
C LYS A 127 27.82 -11.25 3.95
N ASP A 128 27.90 -10.14 4.66
CA ASP A 128 26.87 -9.11 4.65
C ASP A 128 26.98 -8.26 3.36
N VAL A 129 28.21 -7.99 2.92
CA VAL A 129 28.49 -7.41 1.59
C VAL A 129 27.90 -8.31 0.49
N VAL A 130 28.21 -9.60 0.52
CA VAL A 130 27.69 -10.57 -0.47
C VAL A 130 26.16 -10.63 -0.43
N LYS A 131 25.56 -10.63 0.76
CA LYS A 131 24.11 -10.64 0.92
C LYS A 131 23.48 -9.38 0.30
N PHE A 132 24.00 -8.20 0.62
CA PHE A 132 23.49 -6.95 0.06
C PHE A 132 23.59 -6.94 -1.47
N LEU A 133 24.75 -7.23 -2.04
CA LEU A 133 24.98 -7.26 -3.48
C LEU A 133 24.05 -8.23 -4.22
N ARG A 134 23.68 -9.37 -3.60
CA ARG A 134 22.72 -10.33 -4.19
C ARG A 134 21.29 -9.82 -4.19
N THR A 135 20.91 -9.00 -3.23
CA THR A 135 19.51 -8.62 -2.98
C THR A 135 19.18 -7.19 -3.38
N CYS A 136 20.19 -6.38 -3.74
CA CYS A 136 20.02 -4.96 -4.05
C CYS A 136 19.17 -4.68 -5.30
N GLY A 137 18.98 -5.67 -6.20
CA GLY A 137 18.15 -5.52 -7.40
C GLY A 137 18.85 -4.84 -8.59
N GLU A 138 20.11 -4.42 -8.44
CA GLU A 138 20.91 -3.83 -9.52
C GLU A 138 21.88 -4.85 -10.10
N ASP A 139 21.78 -5.10 -11.41
CA ASP A 139 22.53 -6.15 -12.08
C ASP A 139 24.05 -5.91 -12.04
N ASN A 140 24.49 -4.64 -12.19
CA ASN A 140 25.91 -4.30 -12.17
C ASN A 140 26.52 -4.51 -10.78
N LEU A 141 25.78 -4.19 -9.71
CA LEU A 141 26.21 -4.49 -8.33
C LEU A 141 26.27 -6.00 -8.08
N GLN A 142 25.32 -6.77 -8.62
CA GLN A 142 25.36 -8.24 -8.54
C GLN A 142 26.54 -8.84 -9.32
N PHE A 143 26.94 -8.21 -10.44
CA PHE A 143 28.10 -8.67 -11.22
C PHE A 143 29.42 -8.51 -10.50
N LEU A 144 29.52 -7.64 -9.48
CA LEU A 144 30.69 -7.57 -8.60
C LEU A 144 31.00 -8.90 -7.90
N LEU A 145 29.96 -9.75 -7.73
CA LEU A 145 30.11 -11.10 -7.17
C LEU A 145 30.70 -12.13 -8.16
N GLN A 146 30.80 -11.77 -9.44
CA GLN A 146 31.23 -12.68 -10.50
C GLN A 146 32.60 -12.26 -11.05
N PRO A 147 33.67 -13.03 -10.78
CA PRO A 147 35.02 -12.64 -11.25
C PRO A 147 35.13 -12.35 -12.74
N ALA A 148 34.39 -13.12 -13.56
CA ALA A 148 34.36 -12.93 -15.02
C ALA A 148 33.66 -11.65 -15.49
N ARG A 149 32.84 -11.01 -14.64
CA ARG A 149 32.04 -9.81 -14.96
C ARG A 149 32.45 -8.59 -14.15
N LEU A 150 33.30 -8.76 -13.14
CA LEU A 150 33.72 -7.71 -12.21
C LEU A 150 34.29 -6.50 -12.95
N GLU A 151 35.21 -6.71 -13.88
CA GLU A 151 35.83 -5.63 -14.65
C GLU A 151 34.80 -4.79 -15.41
N LYS A 152 33.87 -5.47 -16.08
CA LYS A 152 32.79 -4.80 -16.82
C LYS A 152 31.83 -4.07 -15.89
N ALA A 153 31.53 -4.65 -14.73
CA ALA A 153 30.67 -4.04 -13.72
C ALA A 153 31.31 -2.75 -13.18
N LEU A 154 32.60 -2.78 -12.85
CA LEU A 154 33.33 -1.58 -12.41
C LEU A 154 33.34 -0.49 -13.47
N GLN A 155 33.59 -0.82 -14.73
CA GLN A 155 33.55 0.16 -15.84
C GLN A 155 32.17 0.81 -16.04
N VAL A 156 31.08 0.14 -15.65
CA VAL A 156 29.73 0.71 -15.71
C VAL A 156 29.39 1.53 -14.48
N LEU A 157 29.95 1.18 -13.34
CA LEU A 157 29.76 1.91 -12.08
C LEU A 157 30.63 3.17 -12.06
N ASP A 158 31.89 3.06 -12.46
CA ASP A 158 32.84 4.16 -12.60
C ASP A 158 32.44 5.05 -13.80
N THR A 159 31.59 6.02 -13.54
CA THR A 159 31.09 6.97 -14.55
C THR A 159 32.09 8.10 -14.80
N SER A 160 32.90 8.46 -13.81
CA SER A 160 33.98 9.45 -13.86
C SER A 160 35.18 8.96 -14.68
N LYS A 161 35.37 7.63 -14.79
CA LYS A 161 36.46 6.91 -15.43
C LYS A 161 37.83 7.17 -14.78
N ASP A 162 37.85 7.34 -13.47
CA ASP A 162 39.08 7.48 -12.70
C ASP A 162 39.68 6.14 -12.24
N GLY A 163 38.93 5.04 -12.40
CA GLY A 163 39.35 3.68 -12.10
C GLY A 163 38.88 3.20 -10.73
N GLU A 164 38.14 4.00 -10.00
CA GLU A 164 37.58 3.71 -8.68
C GLU A 164 36.06 3.95 -8.72
N VAL A 165 35.32 3.58 -7.70
CA VAL A 165 33.89 3.87 -7.56
C VAL A 165 33.70 4.70 -6.32
N ASP A 166 33.34 5.96 -6.48
CA ASP A 166 33.06 6.85 -5.37
C ASP A 166 31.67 6.62 -4.76
N ILE A 167 31.38 7.33 -3.66
CA ILE A 167 30.12 7.19 -2.96
C ILE A 167 28.92 7.63 -3.81
N ASP A 168 29.07 8.66 -4.65
CA ASP A 168 28.00 9.20 -5.48
C ASP A 168 27.64 8.21 -6.59
N GLU A 169 28.65 7.62 -7.24
CA GLU A 169 28.50 6.57 -8.26
C GLU A 169 27.86 5.30 -7.69
N TRP A 170 28.26 4.93 -6.46
CA TRP A 170 27.66 3.84 -5.73
C TRP A 170 26.18 4.12 -5.42
N GLU A 171 25.86 5.30 -4.88
CA GLU A 171 24.49 5.68 -4.54
C GLU A 171 23.61 5.73 -5.80
N GLU A 172 24.12 6.20 -6.94
CA GLU A 172 23.36 6.18 -8.19
C GLU A 172 23.00 4.75 -8.63
N ALA A 173 23.94 3.82 -8.55
CA ALA A 173 23.68 2.42 -8.84
C ALA A 173 22.66 1.81 -7.86
N VAL A 174 22.77 2.13 -6.60
CA VAL A 174 21.83 1.70 -5.54
C VAL A 174 20.42 2.25 -5.80
N HIS A 175 20.29 3.50 -6.19
CA HIS A 175 18.99 4.09 -6.55
C HIS A 175 18.34 3.40 -7.75
N ARG A 176 19.11 3.00 -8.75
CA ARG A 176 18.59 2.18 -9.87
C ARG A 176 18.05 0.84 -9.38
N GLY A 177 18.77 0.18 -8.46
CA GLY A 177 18.35 -1.08 -7.84
C GLY A 177 17.10 -0.93 -7.00
N LEU A 178 17.03 0.14 -6.20
CA LEU A 178 15.84 0.47 -5.39
C LEU A 178 14.59 0.67 -6.26
N ALA A 179 14.70 1.40 -7.36
CA ALA A 179 13.59 1.62 -8.29
C ALA A 179 13.05 0.30 -8.83
N LYS A 180 13.91 -0.61 -9.31
CA LYS A 180 13.53 -1.96 -9.71
C LYS A 180 12.84 -2.75 -8.59
N ARG A 181 13.36 -2.65 -7.37
CA ARG A 181 12.81 -3.39 -6.23
C ARG A 181 11.43 -2.87 -5.83
N LEU A 182 11.22 -1.56 -5.85
CA LEU A 182 9.91 -0.94 -5.60
C LEU A 182 8.88 -1.34 -6.66
N GLU A 183 9.27 -1.43 -7.93
CA GLU A 183 8.41 -1.90 -9.02
C GLU A 183 7.97 -3.36 -8.78
N GLN A 184 8.90 -4.25 -8.43
CA GLN A 184 8.59 -5.64 -8.08
C GLN A 184 7.62 -5.74 -6.91
N LEU A 185 7.82 -4.94 -5.85
CA LEU A 185 6.90 -4.91 -4.70
C LEU A 185 5.51 -4.41 -5.08
N ALA A 186 5.40 -3.44 -5.98
CA ALA A 186 4.13 -2.96 -6.49
C ALA A 186 3.39 -4.05 -7.27
N GLU A 187 4.08 -4.77 -8.16
CA GLU A 187 3.50 -5.88 -8.92
C GLU A 187 3.04 -7.04 -7.99
N GLU A 188 3.84 -7.37 -6.98
CA GLU A 188 3.46 -8.41 -6.01
C GLU A 188 2.20 -8.02 -5.23
N ARG A 189 2.06 -6.75 -4.85
CA ARG A 189 0.85 -6.23 -4.20
C ARG A 189 -0.37 -6.34 -5.10
N GLU A 190 -0.25 -5.90 -6.36
CA GLU A 190 -1.34 -6.02 -7.31
C GLU A 190 -1.79 -7.47 -7.53
N ARG A 191 -0.84 -8.41 -7.57
CA ARG A 191 -1.16 -9.84 -7.68
C ARG A 191 -1.93 -10.35 -6.46
N ARG A 192 -1.52 -9.95 -5.24
CA ARG A 192 -2.21 -10.29 -3.98
C ARG A 192 -3.62 -9.72 -3.95
N ASP A 193 -3.78 -8.45 -4.34
CA ASP A 193 -5.08 -7.77 -4.36
C ASP A 193 -6.03 -8.39 -5.39
N ARG A 194 -5.53 -8.81 -6.55
CA ARG A 194 -6.33 -9.55 -7.56
C ARG A 194 -6.77 -10.92 -7.05
N ALA A 195 -5.88 -11.66 -6.39
CA ALA A 195 -6.21 -12.96 -5.80
C ALA A 195 -7.30 -12.82 -4.71
N ALA A 196 -7.15 -11.84 -3.81
CA ALA A 196 -8.13 -11.59 -2.74
C ALA A 196 -9.52 -11.11 -3.21
N ARG A 197 -9.65 -10.70 -4.49
CA ARG A 197 -10.95 -10.32 -5.08
C ARG A 197 -11.61 -11.47 -5.85
N ALA A 198 -10.87 -12.55 -6.11
CA ALA A 198 -11.37 -13.70 -6.87
C ALA A 198 -11.98 -14.79 -5.98
N ASP A 199 -11.67 -14.76 -4.66
CA ASP A 199 -12.29 -15.58 -3.61
C ASP A 199 -13.50 -14.84 -2.99
#